data_4382409c4859203becec0f4ebcb85e37
#
_entry.id   4382409c4859203becec0f4ebcb85e37
#
_cell.length_a   1.000
_cell.length_b   1.000
_cell.length_c   1.000
_cell.angle_alpha   90.00
_cell.angle_beta   90.00
_cell.angle_gamma   90.00
#
_symmetry.space_group_name_H-M   'P 1'
#
loop_
_entity.id
_entity.type
_entity.pdbx_description
1 polymer ?
#
loop_
_entity_poly.entity_id
_entity_poly.type
_entity_poly.pdbx_seq_one_letter_code
_entity_poly.pdbx_strand_id
1 'polypeptide(L)'
;MKDYDNSIALITGAGSGIGRALAIEASQRGMQVIATDINETYLEETAQLLTGPSKTRVLDVADPDAIEAFSRGIIPKLAGKRLYLFNNAGISLVGGSFARTDLSDFRKLIDINLWGTVTTTKHFLPYLLEQNRGHIINISSIMGMLGIARQVAYCTSKFAVRGFTESLRMELFGTQIKTLCVHPGAVQTNIVNDSLIGQNHTEQHRNKLADTFRGFGGLSSEQAAQAIFQAIDQGQERLVLG
;
A
#
# COMPACT_ATOMS: atom_id res chain seq x y z
N MET A 1 -14.11 -14.10 -14.44
CA MET A 1 -12.94 -13.79 -13.61
C MET A 1 -11.73 -13.78 -14.51
N LYS A 2 -10.81 -12.81 -14.37
CA LYS A 2 -9.50 -12.91 -15.04
C LYS A 2 -8.77 -14.11 -14.51
N ASP A 3 -8.07 -14.81 -15.39
CA ASP A 3 -7.16 -15.88 -15.01
C ASP A 3 -5.93 -15.27 -14.36
N TYR A 4 -5.73 -15.51 -13.07
CA TYR A 4 -4.58 -15.09 -12.30
C TYR A 4 -3.48 -16.17 -12.22
N ASP A 5 -3.69 -17.28 -12.92
CA ASP A 5 -2.70 -18.33 -13.04
C ASP A 5 -1.38 -17.75 -13.57
N ASN A 6 -0.27 -18.24 -13.05
CA ASN A 6 1.05 -17.74 -13.37
C ASN A 6 1.27 -16.24 -13.04
N SER A 7 0.60 -15.76 -11.98
CA SER A 7 0.75 -14.38 -11.49
C SER A 7 1.31 -14.33 -10.07
N ILE A 8 1.98 -13.21 -9.75
CA ILE A 8 2.52 -12.91 -8.43
C ILE A 8 1.90 -11.61 -7.93
N ALA A 9 1.38 -11.61 -6.72
CA ALA A 9 1.05 -10.43 -5.96
C ALA A 9 2.18 -10.13 -4.98
N LEU A 10 2.91 -9.03 -5.19
CA LEU A 10 3.86 -8.49 -4.24
C LEU A 10 3.18 -7.34 -3.50
N ILE A 11 3.09 -7.45 -2.17
CA ILE A 11 2.30 -6.53 -1.35
C ILE A 11 3.18 -6.01 -0.22
N THR A 12 3.34 -4.69 -0.14
CA THR A 12 4.00 -4.02 0.99
C THR A 12 2.98 -3.67 2.07
N GLY A 13 3.36 -3.73 3.35
CA GLY A 13 2.44 -3.51 4.46
C GLY A 13 1.36 -4.59 4.55
N ALA A 14 1.74 -5.85 4.29
CA ALA A 14 0.82 -6.98 4.22
C ALA A 14 0.48 -7.58 5.61
N GLY A 15 1.05 -7.05 6.68
CA GLY A 15 0.83 -7.56 8.04
C GLY A 15 -0.54 -7.23 8.62
N SER A 16 -1.23 -6.19 8.14
CA SER A 16 -2.54 -5.81 8.68
C SER A 16 -3.43 -5.11 7.64
N GLY A 17 -4.68 -4.83 8.01
CA GLY A 17 -5.62 -3.99 7.27
C GLY A 17 -5.78 -4.38 5.80
N ILE A 18 -5.78 -3.38 4.92
CA ILE A 18 -5.96 -3.59 3.47
C ILE A 18 -4.87 -4.51 2.91
N GLY A 19 -3.61 -4.38 3.36
CA GLY A 19 -2.51 -5.19 2.86
C GLY A 19 -2.67 -6.68 3.16
N ARG A 20 -3.09 -7.03 4.39
CA ARG A 20 -3.44 -8.41 4.76
C ARG A 20 -4.59 -8.94 3.92
N ALA A 21 -5.65 -8.14 3.78
CA ALA A 21 -6.81 -8.53 3.00
C ALA A 21 -6.47 -8.72 1.51
N LEU A 22 -5.61 -7.88 0.94
CA LEU A 22 -5.09 -8.04 -0.42
C LEU A 22 -4.28 -9.34 -0.58
N ALA A 23 -3.47 -9.71 0.42
CA ALA A 23 -2.69 -10.94 0.39
C ALA A 23 -3.61 -12.17 0.40
N ILE A 24 -4.64 -12.16 1.24
CA ILE A 24 -5.64 -13.24 1.33
C ILE A 24 -6.42 -13.34 0.01
N GLU A 25 -6.94 -12.23 -0.50
CA GLU A 25 -7.72 -12.20 -1.74
C GLU A 25 -6.88 -12.66 -2.94
N ALA A 26 -5.60 -12.22 -3.03
CA ALA A 26 -4.68 -12.69 -4.06
C ALA A 26 -4.45 -14.20 -3.99
N SER A 27 -4.24 -14.74 -2.78
CA SER A 27 -4.05 -16.18 -2.55
C SER A 27 -5.29 -16.98 -2.97
N GLN A 28 -6.48 -16.52 -2.63
CA GLN A 28 -7.75 -17.15 -3.00
C GLN A 28 -8.02 -17.14 -4.51
N ARG A 29 -7.45 -16.15 -5.22
CA ARG A 29 -7.49 -16.05 -6.69
C ARG A 29 -6.42 -16.89 -7.40
N GLY A 30 -5.64 -17.68 -6.66
CA GLY A 30 -4.62 -18.57 -7.22
C GLY A 30 -3.28 -17.89 -7.51
N MET A 31 -3.08 -16.63 -7.09
CA MET A 31 -1.79 -15.97 -7.24
C MET A 31 -0.77 -16.50 -6.25
N GLN A 32 0.50 -16.53 -6.64
CA GLN A 32 1.58 -16.61 -5.67
C GLN A 32 1.69 -15.28 -4.93
N VAL A 33 1.76 -15.33 -3.59
CA VAL A 33 1.86 -14.13 -2.77
C VAL A 33 3.28 -13.92 -2.25
N ILE A 34 3.79 -12.69 -2.41
CA ILE A 34 4.99 -12.21 -1.72
C ILE A 34 4.53 -11.08 -0.80
N ALA A 35 4.43 -11.37 0.48
CA ALA A 35 3.96 -10.46 1.50
C ALA A 35 5.15 -9.84 2.24
N THR A 36 5.20 -8.51 2.34
CA THR A 36 6.22 -7.81 3.11
C THR A 36 5.60 -6.86 4.12
N ASP A 37 6.22 -6.76 5.28
CA ASP A 37 5.85 -5.83 6.36
C ASP A 37 7.07 -5.57 7.23
N ILE A 38 7.07 -4.48 7.98
CA ILE A 38 8.09 -4.21 9.00
C ILE A 38 7.86 -5.06 10.26
N ASN A 39 6.62 -5.44 10.53
CA ASN A 39 6.21 -6.22 11.70
C ASN A 39 6.18 -7.72 11.38
N GLU A 40 7.16 -8.45 11.90
CA GLU A 40 7.31 -9.88 11.66
C GLU A 40 6.13 -10.69 12.18
N THR A 41 5.64 -10.40 13.41
CA THR A 41 4.51 -11.10 14.02
C THR A 41 3.24 -10.96 13.17
N TYR A 42 2.92 -9.75 12.74
CA TYR A 42 1.76 -9.51 11.87
C TYR A 42 1.89 -10.20 10.50
N LEU A 43 3.12 -10.32 10.01
CA LEU A 43 3.41 -10.99 8.77
C LEU A 43 3.23 -12.51 8.88
N GLU A 44 3.65 -13.10 10.01
CA GLU A 44 3.42 -14.51 10.33
C GLU A 44 1.93 -14.84 10.46
N GLU A 45 1.16 -13.99 11.15
CA GLU A 45 -0.30 -14.13 11.22
C GLU A 45 -0.93 -14.13 9.82
N THR A 46 -0.49 -13.21 8.95
CA THR A 46 -0.97 -13.16 7.57
C THR A 46 -0.62 -14.44 6.81
N ALA A 47 0.62 -14.92 6.95
CA ALA A 47 1.07 -16.14 6.28
C ALA A 47 0.20 -17.36 6.60
N GLN A 48 -0.28 -17.49 7.85
CA GLN A 48 -1.17 -18.57 8.27
C GLN A 48 -2.55 -18.55 7.61
N LEU A 49 -2.96 -17.39 7.07
CA LEU A 49 -4.24 -17.21 6.41
C LEU A 49 -4.18 -17.46 4.88
N LEU A 50 -2.98 -17.61 4.33
CA LEU A 50 -2.78 -17.81 2.90
C LEU A 50 -2.94 -19.29 2.53
N THR A 51 -3.72 -19.56 1.50
CA THR A 51 -4.04 -20.94 1.07
C THR A 51 -3.16 -21.43 -0.08
N GLY A 52 -2.47 -20.51 -0.77
CA GLY A 52 -1.63 -20.80 -1.94
C GLY A 52 -0.13 -20.62 -1.66
N PRO A 53 0.71 -20.79 -2.69
CA PRO A 53 2.15 -20.56 -2.57
C PRO A 53 2.43 -19.14 -2.12
N SER A 54 3.16 -19.01 -1.01
CA SER A 54 3.46 -17.70 -0.43
C SER A 54 4.89 -17.60 0.08
N LYS A 55 5.39 -16.38 0.16
CA LYS A 55 6.65 -16.02 0.81
C LYS A 55 6.43 -14.76 1.61
N THR A 56 7.02 -14.72 2.78
CA THR A 56 7.05 -13.53 3.63
C THR A 56 8.47 -12.98 3.74
N ARG A 57 8.58 -11.66 3.90
CA ARG A 57 9.86 -10.99 4.12
C ARG A 57 9.65 -9.74 4.96
N VAL A 58 10.36 -9.66 6.08
CA VAL A 58 10.44 -8.40 6.85
C VAL A 58 11.13 -7.36 5.99
N LEU A 59 10.48 -6.22 5.78
CA LEU A 59 10.97 -5.14 4.94
C LEU A 59 10.47 -3.79 5.47
N ASP A 60 11.42 -2.92 5.80
CA ASP A 60 11.12 -1.50 6.02
C ASP A 60 11.16 -0.78 4.67
N VAL A 61 10.02 -0.25 4.24
CA VAL A 61 9.93 0.51 2.99
C VAL A 61 10.53 1.91 3.07
N ALA A 62 10.90 2.38 4.26
CA ALA A 62 11.65 3.62 4.44
C ALA A 62 13.17 3.43 4.25
N ASP A 63 13.64 2.18 4.17
CA ASP A 63 15.04 1.85 3.91
C ASP A 63 15.25 1.51 2.42
N PRO A 64 15.82 2.43 1.62
CA PRO A 64 16.03 2.21 0.19
C PRO A 64 17.03 1.07 -0.10
N ASP A 65 18.02 0.87 0.75
CA ASP A 65 19.02 -0.19 0.58
C ASP A 65 18.39 -1.56 0.83
N ALA A 66 17.50 -1.66 1.83
CA ALA A 66 16.71 -2.87 2.08
C ALA A 66 15.79 -3.21 0.91
N ILE A 67 15.12 -2.20 0.31
CA ILE A 67 14.28 -2.39 -0.89
C ILE A 67 15.14 -2.87 -2.08
N GLU A 68 16.30 -2.26 -2.30
CA GLU A 68 17.22 -2.67 -3.37
C GLU A 68 17.69 -4.12 -3.19
N ALA A 69 18.16 -4.46 -2.00
CA ALA A 69 18.60 -5.83 -1.69
C ALA A 69 17.47 -6.85 -1.85
N PHE A 70 16.26 -6.49 -1.38
CA PHE A 70 15.06 -7.32 -1.55
C PHE A 70 14.73 -7.53 -3.02
N SER A 71 14.66 -6.47 -3.81
CA SER A 71 14.33 -6.54 -5.24
C SER A 71 15.33 -7.38 -6.02
N ARG A 72 16.64 -7.18 -5.76
CA ARG A 72 17.74 -7.95 -6.35
C ARG A 72 17.62 -9.46 -6.05
N GLY A 73 17.17 -9.81 -4.84
CA GLY A 73 16.98 -11.20 -4.43
C GLY A 73 15.69 -11.86 -4.93
N ILE A 74 14.67 -11.08 -5.27
CA ILE A 74 13.34 -11.55 -5.66
C ILE A 74 13.11 -11.57 -7.16
N ILE A 75 13.55 -10.56 -7.89
CA ILE A 75 13.31 -10.42 -9.33
C ILE A 75 13.70 -11.68 -10.13
N PRO A 76 14.88 -12.30 -9.91
CA PRO A 76 15.23 -13.53 -10.63
C PRO A 76 14.25 -14.70 -10.36
N LYS A 77 13.56 -14.68 -9.22
CA LYS A 77 12.62 -15.72 -8.81
C LYS A 77 11.19 -15.50 -9.34
N LEU A 78 10.93 -14.35 -9.95
CA LEU A 78 9.64 -14.07 -10.59
C LEU A 78 9.46 -14.91 -11.87
N ALA A 79 10.54 -15.37 -12.48
CA ALA A 79 10.55 -16.36 -13.57
C ALA A 79 9.58 -16.06 -14.72
N GLY A 80 9.50 -14.78 -15.14
CA GLY A 80 8.62 -14.35 -16.22
C GLY A 80 7.13 -14.31 -15.86
N LYS A 81 6.76 -14.47 -14.60
CA LYS A 81 5.36 -14.38 -14.16
C LYS A 81 4.84 -12.94 -14.22
N ARG A 82 3.53 -12.80 -14.39
CA ARG A 82 2.88 -11.47 -14.34
C ARG A 82 2.93 -10.93 -12.92
N LEU A 83 3.54 -9.76 -12.74
CA LEU A 83 3.65 -9.10 -11.46
C LEU A 83 2.50 -8.11 -11.24
N TYR A 84 1.86 -8.22 -10.07
CA TYR A 84 0.96 -7.22 -9.48
C TYR A 84 1.66 -6.64 -8.26
N LEU A 85 2.17 -5.42 -8.40
CA LEU A 85 2.88 -4.71 -7.34
C LEU A 85 1.89 -3.83 -6.58
N PHE A 86 1.60 -4.17 -5.33
CA PHE A 86 0.76 -3.39 -4.43
C PHE A 86 1.64 -2.59 -3.46
N ASN A 87 1.82 -1.32 -3.74
CA ASN A 87 2.43 -0.38 -2.81
C ASN A 87 1.37 0.08 -1.81
N ASN A 88 1.24 -0.69 -0.73
CA ASN A 88 0.21 -0.48 0.28
C ASN A 88 0.80 0.03 1.60
N ALA A 89 2.05 -0.28 1.93
CA ALA A 89 2.67 0.18 3.17
C ALA A 89 2.48 1.68 3.39
N GLY A 90 2.05 2.05 4.57
CA GLY A 90 1.84 3.45 4.92
C GLY A 90 1.35 3.62 6.34
N ILE A 91 1.64 4.77 6.89
CA ILE A 91 1.27 5.16 8.24
C ILE A 91 0.49 6.49 8.23
N SER A 92 -0.20 6.75 9.33
CA SER A 92 -0.80 8.05 9.63
C SER A 92 -0.05 8.74 10.77
N LEU A 93 -0.41 9.98 11.06
CA LEU A 93 0.15 10.76 12.16
C LEU A 93 -1.00 11.29 13.02
N VAL A 94 -1.00 10.92 14.29
CA VAL A 94 -1.84 11.58 15.30
C VAL A 94 -1.14 12.89 15.65
N GLY A 95 -1.52 13.96 14.93
CA GLY A 95 -0.94 15.28 15.07
C GLY A 95 -1.97 16.36 15.28
N GLY A 96 -1.53 17.49 15.78
CA GLY A 96 -2.31 18.70 15.94
C GLY A 96 -2.21 19.63 14.74
N SER A 97 -2.22 20.96 15.01
CA SER A 97 -1.98 21.95 13.96
C SER A 97 -0.56 21.83 13.41
N PHE A 98 -0.38 22.18 12.15
CA PHE A 98 0.94 22.14 11.49
C PHE A 98 2.01 22.95 12.25
N ALA A 99 1.64 24.05 12.89
CA ALA A 99 2.54 24.85 13.71
C ALA A 99 3.20 24.06 14.88
N ARG A 100 2.65 22.91 15.25
CA ARG A 100 3.15 22.04 16.33
C ARG A 100 3.63 20.68 15.81
N THR A 101 3.61 20.46 14.52
CA THR A 101 4.09 19.20 13.92
C THR A 101 5.60 19.20 13.89
N ASP A 102 6.22 18.17 14.44
CA ASP A 102 7.65 17.97 14.30
C ASP A 102 8.00 17.63 12.85
N LEU A 103 9.02 18.29 12.30
CA LEU A 103 9.47 18.02 10.94
C LEU A 103 10.10 16.64 10.78
N SER A 104 10.60 16.02 11.85
CA SER A 104 11.10 14.64 11.82
C SER A 104 9.97 13.65 11.63
N ASP A 105 8.82 13.84 12.30
CA ASP A 105 7.61 13.03 12.10
C ASP A 105 7.07 13.20 10.68
N PHE A 106 7.06 14.45 10.20
CA PHE A 106 6.65 14.74 8.82
C PHE A 106 7.55 14.01 7.82
N ARG A 107 8.89 14.08 7.96
CA ARG A 107 9.84 13.41 7.10
C ARG A 107 9.64 11.90 7.13
N LYS A 108 9.57 11.30 8.32
CA LYS A 108 9.35 9.86 8.49
C LYS A 108 8.08 9.38 7.77
N LEU A 109 7.00 10.17 7.85
CA LEU A 109 5.76 9.84 7.15
C LEU A 109 5.93 9.92 5.63
N ILE A 110 6.64 10.91 5.12
CA ILE A 110 6.97 11.03 3.68
C ILE A 110 7.87 9.86 3.23
N ASP A 111 8.86 9.50 4.04
CA ASP A 111 9.78 8.41 3.71
C ASP A 111 9.03 7.08 3.56
N ILE A 112 8.10 6.79 4.46
CA ILE A 112 7.30 5.56 4.39
C ILE A 112 6.26 5.65 3.27
N ASN A 113 5.39 6.67 3.28
CA ASN A 113 4.21 6.69 2.42
C ASN A 113 4.51 7.00 0.96
N LEU A 114 5.49 7.89 0.71
CA LEU A 114 5.85 8.33 -0.64
C LEU A 114 7.11 7.61 -1.14
N TRP A 115 8.24 7.79 -0.43
CA TRP A 115 9.50 7.22 -0.90
C TRP A 115 9.47 5.70 -0.92
N GLY A 116 8.81 5.05 0.05
CA GLY A 116 8.57 3.61 0.01
C GLY A 116 7.87 3.17 -1.27
N THR A 117 6.81 3.88 -1.68
CA THR A 117 6.08 3.62 -2.94
C THR A 117 6.97 3.87 -4.17
N VAL A 118 7.68 5.01 -4.21
CA VAL A 118 8.52 5.42 -5.35
C VAL A 118 9.70 4.46 -5.51
N THR A 119 10.43 4.18 -4.43
CA THR A 119 11.62 3.31 -4.44
C THR A 119 11.25 1.88 -4.82
N THR A 120 10.20 1.32 -4.20
CA THR A 120 9.74 -0.04 -4.56
C THR A 120 9.34 -0.09 -6.03
N THR A 121 8.56 0.87 -6.51
CA THR A 121 8.19 0.93 -7.94
C THR A 121 9.42 1.02 -8.83
N LYS A 122 10.39 1.89 -8.51
CA LYS A 122 11.61 2.09 -9.29
C LYS A 122 12.41 0.80 -9.47
N HIS A 123 12.51 -0.01 -8.42
CA HIS A 123 13.28 -1.26 -8.46
C HIS A 123 12.57 -2.40 -9.22
N PHE A 124 11.23 -2.43 -9.21
CA PHE A 124 10.47 -3.46 -9.93
C PHE A 124 10.04 -3.05 -11.35
N LEU A 125 10.10 -1.76 -11.69
CA LEU A 125 9.71 -1.25 -13.01
C LEU A 125 10.54 -1.86 -14.16
N PRO A 126 11.88 -2.04 -14.07
CA PRO A 126 12.65 -2.70 -15.13
C PRO A 126 12.11 -4.09 -15.48
N TYR A 127 11.78 -4.90 -14.48
CA TYR A 127 11.16 -6.21 -14.68
C TYR A 127 9.81 -6.11 -15.41
N LEU A 128 8.94 -5.17 -14.98
CA LEU A 128 7.65 -4.95 -15.63
C LEU A 128 7.81 -4.52 -17.09
N LEU A 129 8.78 -3.64 -17.38
CA LEU A 129 9.08 -3.18 -18.75
C LEU A 129 9.61 -4.32 -19.62
N GLU A 130 10.52 -5.14 -19.11
CA GLU A 130 11.05 -6.31 -19.81
C GLU A 130 9.93 -7.31 -20.15
N GLN A 131 9.02 -7.56 -19.21
CA GLN A 131 7.87 -8.44 -19.44
C GLN A 131 6.76 -7.78 -20.29
N ASN A 132 6.81 -6.46 -20.45
CA ASN A 132 5.77 -5.63 -21.09
C ASN A 132 4.35 -5.97 -20.59
N ARG A 133 4.19 -6.37 -19.32
CA ARG A 133 2.90 -6.72 -18.71
C ARG A 133 2.98 -6.66 -17.20
N GLY A 134 1.87 -6.34 -16.57
CA GLY A 134 1.73 -6.32 -15.11
C GLY A 134 0.94 -5.13 -14.63
N HIS A 135 0.90 -4.99 -13.30
CA HIS A 135 0.12 -3.92 -12.67
C HIS A 135 0.93 -3.28 -11.55
N ILE A 136 0.80 -1.97 -11.42
CA ILE A 136 1.29 -1.18 -10.28
C ILE A 136 0.07 -0.56 -9.60
N ILE A 137 -0.20 -0.99 -8.39
CA ILE A 137 -1.35 -0.55 -7.59
C ILE A 137 -0.81 0.24 -6.40
N ASN A 138 -1.10 1.55 -6.36
CA ASN A 138 -0.64 2.43 -5.31
C ASN A 138 -1.80 2.85 -4.42
N ILE A 139 -1.67 2.58 -3.11
CA ILE A 139 -2.71 2.94 -2.14
C ILE A 139 -2.48 4.37 -1.65
N SER A 140 -3.27 5.29 -2.21
CA SER A 140 -3.39 6.68 -1.75
C SER A 140 -4.39 6.77 -0.59
N SER A 141 -5.29 7.72 -0.64
CA SER A 141 -6.40 7.95 0.29
C SER A 141 -7.39 8.93 -0.32
N ILE A 142 -8.60 9.03 0.22
CA ILE A 142 -9.47 10.19 -0.02
C ILE A 142 -8.75 11.50 0.36
N MET A 143 -7.86 11.45 1.35
CA MET A 143 -6.97 12.57 1.73
C MET A 143 -5.83 12.82 0.72
N GLY A 144 -5.75 12.08 -0.36
CA GLY A 144 -4.97 12.37 -1.57
C GLY A 144 -5.79 13.08 -2.65
N MET A 145 -7.07 13.38 -2.36
CA MET A 145 -7.98 14.11 -3.26
C MET A 145 -8.47 15.42 -2.64
N LEU A 146 -8.54 15.47 -1.31
CA LEU A 146 -8.97 16.65 -0.56
C LEU A 146 -8.11 16.83 0.70
N GLY A 147 -7.87 18.10 1.07
CA GLY A 147 -7.10 18.45 2.27
C GLY A 147 -7.99 18.42 3.51
N ILE A 148 -7.48 17.82 4.57
CA ILE A 148 -8.15 17.76 5.88
C ILE A 148 -7.30 18.52 6.90
N ALA A 149 -7.94 19.39 7.67
CA ALA A 149 -7.27 20.12 8.75
C ALA A 149 -6.58 19.14 9.73
N ARG A 150 -5.40 19.52 10.21
CA ARG A 150 -4.58 18.71 11.13
C ARG A 150 -4.00 17.43 10.55
N GLN A 151 -4.10 17.24 9.22
CA GLN A 151 -3.57 16.08 8.49
C GLN A 151 -2.58 16.49 7.39
N VAL A 152 -1.85 17.62 7.58
CA VAL A 152 -1.00 18.21 6.54
C VAL A 152 0.02 17.20 6.01
N ALA A 153 0.77 16.53 6.89
CA ALA A 153 1.78 15.56 6.47
C ALA A 153 1.15 14.37 5.70
N TYR A 154 0.06 13.82 6.23
CA TYR A 154 -0.62 12.68 5.60
C TYR A 154 -1.24 13.05 4.25
N CYS A 155 -1.99 14.17 4.19
CA CYS A 155 -2.51 14.68 2.93
C CYS A 155 -1.39 14.90 1.91
N THR A 156 -0.29 15.58 2.30
CA THR A 156 0.85 15.81 1.42
C THR A 156 1.38 14.50 0.82
N SER A 157 1.59 13.47 1.66
CA SER A 157 2.08 12.18 1.19
C SER A 157 1.11 11.52 0.21
N LYS A 158 -0.20 11.54 0.50
CA LYS A 158 -1.21 10.85 -0.32
C LYS A 158 -1.55 11.59 -1.61
N PHE A 159 -1.48 12.92 -1.63
CA PHE A 159 -1.51 13.70 -2.88
C PHE A 159 -0.27 13.40 -3.74
N ALA A 160 0.91 13.31 -3.13
CA ALA A 160 2.14 12.97 -3.85
C ALA A 160 2.09 11.56 -4.47
N VAL A 161 1.59 10.55 -3.75
CA VAL A 161 1.37 9.19 -4.29
C VAL A 161 0.42 9.21 -5.48
N ARG A 162 -0.66 10.01 -5.41
CA ARG A 162 -1.57 10.19 -6.54
C ARG A 162 -0.85 10.81 -7.73
N GLY A 163 -0.16 11.94 -7.53
CA GLY A 163 0.57 12.62 -8.61
C GLY A 163 1.62 11.73 -9.26
N PHE A 164 2.38 10.99 -8.45
CA PHE A 164 3.33 9.97 -8.92
C PHE A 164 2.65 8.90 -9.78
N THR A 165 1.52 8.34 -9.31
CA THR A 165 0.82 7.28 -10.04
C THR A 165 0.25 7.77 -11.38
N GLU A 166 -0.35 8.95 -11.39
CA GLU A 166 -0.94 9.54 -12.60
C GLU A 166 0.14 9.90 -13.64
N SER A 167 1.28 10.44 -13.19
CA SER A 167 2.41 10.75 -14.07
C SER A 167 3.06 9.48 -14.64
N LEU A 168 3.32 8.49 -13.79
CA LEU A 168 3.89 7.20 -14.22
C LEU A 168 3.00 6.50 -15.25
N ARG A 169 1.67 6.61 -15.10
CA ARG A 169 0.73 6.08 -16.08
C ARG A 169 0.95 6.68 -17.48
N MET A 170 1.20 7.98 -17.54
CA MET A 170 1.45 8.65 -18.83
C MET A 170 2.78 8.19 -19.47
N GLU A 171 3.82 7.94 -18.65
CA GLU A 171 5.08 7.38 -19.13
C GLU A 171 4.93 5.94 -19.65
N LEU A 172 4.03 5.17 -19.05
CA LEU A 172 3.75 3.78 -19.44
C LEU A 172 2.74 3.66 -20.59
N PHE A 173 2.27 4.80 -21.15
CA PHE A 173 1.37 4.78 -22.30
C PHE A 173 2.00 4.03 -23.47
N GLY A 174 1.22 3.15 -24.09
CA GLY A 174 1.71 2.28 -25.19
C GLY A 174 2.29 0.94 -24.73
N THR A 175 2.50 0.73 -23.41
CA THR A 175 2.85 -0.58 -22.85
C THR A 175 1.59 -1.35 -22.41
N GLN A 176 1.77 -2.64 -22.05
CA GLN A 176 0.72 -3.44 -21.43
C GLN A 176 0.75 -3.39 -19.89
N ILE A 177 1.57 -2.51 -19.31
CA ILE A 177 1.64 -2.28 -17.87
C ILE A 177 0.50 -1.32 -17.49
N LYS A 178 -0.27 -1.69 -16.45
CA LYS A 178 -1.39 -0.89 -15.96
C LYS A 178 -1.07 -0.31 -14.59
N THR A 179 -1.55 0.90 -14.34
CA THR A 179 -1.46 1.52 -13.02
C THR A 179 -2.84 1.76 -12.45
N LEU A 180 -3.01 1.57 -11.15
CA LEU A 180 -4.24 1.87 -10.42
C LEU A 180 -3.89 2.72 -9.20
N CYS A 181 -4.50 3.89 -9.09
CA CYS A 181 -4.46 4.70 -7.87
C CYS A 181 -5.73 4.45 -7.04
N VAL A 182 -5.56 3.92 -5.85
CA VAL A 182 -6.68 3.62 -4.95
C VAL A 182 -6.80 4.72 -3.90
N HIS A 183 -8.00 5.20 -3.67
CA HIS A 183 -8.32 6.26 -2.70
C HIS A 183 -9.31 5.73 -1.65
N PRO A 184 -8.84 4.97 -0.63
CA PRO A 184 -9.69 4.56 0.46
C PRO A 184 -10.20 5.78 1.25
N GLY A 185 -11.50 5.77 1.56
CA GLY A 185 -12.11 6.63 2.56
C GLY A 185 -12.11 5.95 3.93
N ALA A 186 -13.28 5.79 4.54
CA ALA A 186 -13.41 5.04 5.78
C ALA A 186 -13.30 3.53 5.51
N VAL A 187 -12.14 2.94 5.79
CA VAL A 187 -11.92 1.49 5.79
C VAL A 187 -11.45 1.08 7.17
N GLN A 188 -12.06 0.03 7.71
CA GLN A 188 -11.70 -0.52 9.02
C GLN A 188 -10.32 -1.17 8.95
N THR A 189 -9.30 -0.44 9.40
CA THR A 189 -7.90 -0.85 9.39
C THR A 189 -7.21 -0.44 10.68
N ASN A 190 -6.01 -0.98 10.91
CA ASN A 190 -5.16 -0.58 12.02
C ASN A 190 -4.41 0.75 11.79
N ILE A 191 -4.62 1.45 10.67
CA ILE A 191 -3.81 2.62 10.30
C ILE A 191 -3.80 3.72 11.37
N VAL A 192 -4.88 3.85 12.14
CA VAL A 192 -4.93 4.80 13.27
C VAL A 192 -4.23 4.23 14.48
N ASN A 193 -4.39 2.93 14.77
CA ASN A 193 -3.74 2.26 15.90
C ASN A 193 -2.21 2.23 15.73
N ASP A 194 -1.75 2.07 14.49
CA ASP A 194 -0.32 2.02 14.13
C ASP A 194 0.25 3.41 13.75
N SER A 195 -0.54 4.49 13.95
CA SER A 195 -0.12 5.86 13.65
C SER A 195 1.06 6.30 14.52
N LEU A 196 1.94 7.12 13.95
CA LEU A 196 2.88 7.90 14.74
C LEU A 196 2.11 8.82 15.71
N ILE A 197 2.62 8.93 16.92
CA ILE A 197 2.11 9.86 17.92
C ILE A 197 3.04 11.07 17.94
N GLY A 198 2.57 12.19 17.39
CA GLY A 198 3.35 13.42 17.35
C GLY A 198 3.59 14.03 18.75
N GLN A 199 4.58 14.90 18.85
CA GLN A 199 4.86 15.61 20.10
C GLN A 199 3.61 16.25 20.68
N ASN A 200 3.45 16.18 21.99
CA ASN A 200 2.27 16.65 22.75
C ASN A 200 0.97 15.88 22.49
N HIS A 201 1.04 14.70 21.88
CA HIS A 201 -0.06 13.75 21.79
C HIS A 201 0.25 12.49 22.61
N THR A 202 -0.78 11.76 22.94
CA THR A 202 -0.68 10.57 23.78
C THR A 202 -1.45 9.40 23.14
N GLU A 203 -1.21 8.20 23.67
CA GLU A 203 -2.02 7.02 23.37
C GLU A 203 -3.53 7.28 23.47
N GLN A 204 -3.96 8.09 24.46
CA GLN A 204 -5.37 8.45 24.62
C GLN A 204 -5.91 9.23 23.43
N HIS A 205 -5.11 10.14 22.86
CA HIS A 205 -5.49 10.87 21.64
C HIS A 205 -5.62 9.93 20.45
N ARG A 206 -4.71 8.97 20.30
CA ARG A 206 -4.76 7.93 19.27
C ARG A 206 -6.01 7.07 19.41
N ASN A 207 -6.30 6.58 20.63
CA ASN A 207 -7.47 5.76 20.89
C ASN A 207 -8.76 6.51 20.61
N LYS A 208 -8.88 7.77 21.03
CA LYS A 208 -10.04 8.61 20.70
C LYS A 208 -10.22 8.82 19.20
N LEU A 209 -9.12 8.98 18.45
CA LEU A 209 -9.17 9.09 17.00
C LEU A 209 -9.61 7.76 16.36
N ALA A 210 -9.10 6.64 16.86
CA ALA A 210 -9.50 5.30 16.41
C ALA A 210 -10.99 5.04 16.65
N ASP A 211 -11.51 5.42 17.82
CA ASP A 211 -12.94 5.32 18.13
C ASP A 211 -13.78 6.18 17.18
N THR A 212 -13.34 7.39 16.89
CA THR A 212 -14.00 8.28 15.94
C THR A 212 -14.04 7.67 14.54
N PHE A 213 -12.92 7.10 14.07
CA PHE A 213 -12.86 6.43 12.77
C PHE A 213 -13.78 5.21 12.70
N ARG A 214 -13.83 4.41 13.76
CA ARG A 214 -14.77 3.27 13.84
C ARG A 214 -16.24 3.72 13.78
N GLY A 215 -16.54 4.87 14.37
CA GLY A 215 -17.89 5.43 14.38
C GLY A 215 -18.40 5.90 13.02
N PHE A 216 -17.51 6.19 12.04
CA PHE A 216 -17.91 6.55 10.69
C PHE A 216 -18.48 5.37 9.88
N GLY A 217 -18.39 4.16 10.39
CA GLY A 217 -18.69 2.96 9.60
C GLY A 217 -17.63 2.77 8.53
N GLY A 218 -18.00 2.28 7.39
CA GLY A 218 -17.13 2.13 6.25
C GLY A 218 -16.93 0.67 5.84
N LEU A 219 -16.15 0.46 4.80
CA LEU A 219 -15.87 -0.87 4.27
C LEU A 219 -14.96 -1.66 5.22
N SER A 220 -15.16 -2.97 5.26
CA SER A 220 -14.12 -3.83 5.85
C SER A 220 -12.87 -3.87 4.96
N SER A 221 -11.75 -4.31 5.51
CA SER A 221 -10.52 -4.49 4.73
C SER A 221 -10.70 -5.51 3.60
N GLU A 222 -11.49 -6.56 3.84
CA GLU A 222 -11.83 -7.59 2.85
C GLU A 222 -12.67 -7.01 1.70
N GLN A 223 -13.68 -6.20 2.01
CA GLN A 223 -14.49 -5.53 1.00
C GLN A 223 -13.65 -4.57 0.17
N ALA A 224 -12.70 -3.85 0.81
CA ALA A 224 -11.77 -2.98 0.10
C ALA A 224 -10.86 -3.79 -0.85
N ALA A 225 -10.31 -4.92 -0.39
CA ALA A 225 -9.48 -5.79 -1.23
C ALA A 225 -10.25 -6.34 -2.44
N GLN A 226 -11.47 -6.82 -2.22
CA GLN A 226 -12.35 -7.31 -3.30
C GLN A 226 -12.64 -6.22 -4.32
N ALA A 227 -12.96 -5.00 -3.88
CA ALA A 227 -13.21 -3.87 -4.77
C ALA A 227 -11.95 -3.46 -5.56
N ILE A 228 -10.76 -3.53 -4.95
CA ILE A 228 -9.49 -3.27 -5.63
C ILE A 228 -9.24 -4.30 -6.73
N PHE A 229 -9.44 -5.58 -6.47
CA PHE A 229 -9.30 -6.63 -7.50
C PHE A 229 -10.35 -6.49 -8.59
N GLN A 230 -11.59 -6.11 -8.25
CA GLN A 230 -12.62 -5.83 -9.24
C GLN A 230 -12.22 -4.65 -10.14
N ALA A 231 -11.66 -3.59 -9.59
CA ALA A 231 -11.15 -2.45 -10.37
C ALA A 231 -10.00 -2.86 -11.30
N ILE A 232 -9.09 -3.73 -10.83
CA ILE A 232 -8.03 -4.33 -11.67
C ILE A 232 -8.64 -5.13 -12.83
N ASP A 233 -9.65 -5.95 -12.55
CA ASP A 233 -10.34 -6.77 -13.56
C ASP A 233 -11.03 -5.91 -14.62
N GLN A 234 -11.59 -4.78 -14.21
CA GLN A 234 -12.25 -3.81 -15.09
C GLN A 234 -11.27 -2.88 -15.81
N GLY A 235 -9.96 -2.95 -15.51
CA GLY A 235 -8.96 -2.07 -16.09
C GLY A 235 -9.09 -0.61 -15.66
N GLN A 236 -9.65 -0.37 -14.47
CA GLN A 236 -9.76 0.98 -13.92
C GLN A 236 -8.38 1.55 -13.59
N GLU A 237 -8.24 2.86 -13.73
CA GLU A 237 -7.01 3.59 -13.44
C GLU A 237 -7.06 4.34 -12.10
N ARG A 238 -8.28 4.54 -11.59
CA ARG A 238 -8.56 5.17 -10.31
C ARG A 238 -9.75 4.49 -9.65
N LEU A 239 -9.62 4.26 -8.34
CA LEU A 239 -10.70 3.71 -7.52
C LEU A 239 -10.85 4.55 -6.27
N VAL A 240 -12.07 4.99 -5.98
CA VAL A 240 -12.45 5.64 -4.71
C VAL A 240 -13.31 4.65 -3.94
N LEU A 241 -12.99 4.43 -2.66
CA LEU A 241 -13.65 3.48 -1.77
C LEU A 241 -14.27 4.19 -0.57
N GLY A 242 -15.49 3.87 -0.22
CA GLY A 242 -16.21 4.37 0.95
C GLY A 242 -17.24 5.41 0.65
#